data_361ec973e67cea975615e0104cc21167
#
_entry.id   361ec973e67cea975615e0104cc21167
#
_cell.length_a   1.000
_cell.length_b   1.000
_cell.length_c   1.000
_cell.angle_alpha   90.00
_cell.angle_beta   90.00
_cell.angle_gamma   90.00
#
_symmetry.space_group_name_H-M   'P 1'
#
loop_
_entity.id
_entity.type
_entity.pdbx_description
1 polymer ?
#
loop_
_entity_poly.entity_id
_entity_poly.type
_entity_poly.pdbx_seq_one_letter_code
_entity_poly.pdbx_strand_id
1 'polypeptide(L)'
;MDEKGYTLSDGYQRVYGIDKIFNEVVDKADGRRLVTEFNESAWIGFLPALRDSVKYVKKLNEEHGYIFGVITSLSTNSYAISLREENLVRIFGENVFDFITCIETGADKDAELMKFQDSECWWIEDKVENAECGLKFNLNPILMRHTHNESYITSNMRIARNWKQIYNIVTGEE
;
A
#
# COMPACT_ATOMS: atom_id res chain seq x y z
N MET A 1 11.46 12.41 -11.81
CA MET A 1 10.61 13.63 -11.84
C MET A 1 11.42 14.85 -12.22
N ASP A 2 12.66 15.01 -11.75
CA ASP A 2 13.54 16.14 -12.15
C ASP A 2 13.70 16.29 -13.67
N GLU A 3 13.80 15.20 -14.41
CA GLU A 3 13.89 15.20 -15.89
C GLU A 3 12.64 15.75 -16.58
N LYS A 4 11.49 15.77 -15.88
CA LYS A 4 10.22 16.35 -16.38
C LYS A 4 9.97 17.76 -15.84
N GLY A 5 10.89 18.33 -15.07
CA GLY A 5 10.79 19.68 -14.52
C GLY A 5 9.85 19.84 -13.33
N TYR A 6 9.46 18.74 -12.66
CA TYR A 6 8.65 18.82 -11.44
C TYR A 6 9.51 19.08 -10.21
N THR A 7 9.10 20.02 -9.38
CA THR A 7 9.76 20.41 -8.12
C THR A 7 8.89 20.05 -6.92
N LEU A 8 9.53 19.65 -5.82
CA LEU A 8 8.82 19.30 -4.59
C LEU A 8 8.31 20.55 -3.87
N SER A 9 7.07 20.51 -3.40
CA SER A 9 6.50 21.57 -2.58
C SER A 9 7.04 21.52 -1.14
N ASP A 10 6.97 22.66 -0.45
CA ASP A 10 7.34 22.71 0.97
C ASP A 10 6.42 21.81 1.81
N GLY A 11 7.02 20.97 2.64
CA GLY A 11 6.25 20.05 3.50
C GLY A 11 5.64 18.85 2.77
N TYR A 12 6.07 18.54 1.55
CA TYR A 12 5.56 17.43 0.73
C TYR A 12 5.49 16.09 1.48
N GLN A 13 6.37 15.85 2.46
CA GLN A 13 6.39 14.60 3.24
C GLN A 13 5.13 14.40 4.10
N ARG A 14 4.38 15.46 4.37
CA ARG A 14 3.18 15.46 5.24
C ARG A 14 1.87 15.34 4.48
N VAL A 15 1.93 15.25 3.17
CA VAL A 15 0.74 15.16 2.32
C VAL A 15 0.74 13.86 1.55
N TYR A 16 -0.44 13.34 1.24
CA TYR A 16 -0.60 12.09 0.48
C TYR A 16 -0.83 12.35 -1.02
N GLY A 17 -1.57 13.39 -1.35
CA GLY A 17 -1.97 13.68 -2.73
C GLY A 17 -0.82 14.25 -3.58
N ILE A 18 -0.61 13.71 -4.77
CA ILE A 18 0.40 14.18 -5.74
C ILE A 18 0.17 15.65 -6.11
N ASP A 19 -1.07 16.10 -6.15
CA ASP A 19 -1.48 17.50 -6.35
C ASP A 19 -0.94 18.47 -5.29
N LYS A 20 -0.46 17.94 -4.17
CA LYS A 20 0.16 18.70 -3.09
C LYS A 20 1.66 18.44 -2.93
N ILE A 21 2.17 17.41 -3.60
CA ILE A 21 3.59 17.03 -3.54
C ILE A 21 4.44 17.85 -4.51
N PHE A 22 3.91 18.18 -5.69
CA PHE A 22 4.63 18.91 -6.72
C PHE A 22 4.01 20.26 -6.99
N ASN A 23 4.85 21.30 -7.12
CA ASN A 23 4.44 22.67 -7.35
C ASN A 23 3.74 22.87 -8.71
N GLU A 24 4.11 22.08 -9.70
CA GLU A 24 3.60 22.18 -11.08
C GLU A 24 2.30 21.43 -11.30
N VAL A 25 1.82 20.63 -10.33
CA VAL A 25 0.55 19.90 -10.42
C VAL A 25 -0.58 20.80 -9.97
N VAL A 26 -1.45 21.14 -10.90
CA VAL A 26 -2.44 22.20 -10.70
C VAL A 26 -3.71 21.74 -9.97
N ASP A 27 -4.08 20.46 -10.12
CA ASP A 27 -5.27 19.91 -9.48
C ASP A 27 -5.18 18.36 -9.30
N LYS A 28 -6.22 17.80 -8.71
CA LYS A 28 -6.31 16.34 -8.47
C LYS A 28 -6.37 15.51 -9.75
N ALA A 29 -6.92 16.05 -10.84
CA ALA A 29 -7.01 15.32 -12.11
C ALA A 29 -5.63 15.20 -12.75
N ASP A 30 -4.86 16.29 -12.73
CA ASP A 30 -3.47 16.30 -13.19
C ASP A 30 -2.59 15.39 -12.32
N GLY A 31 -2.75 15.44 -11.00
CA GLY A 31 -2.08 14.53 -10.07
C GLY A 31 -2.40 13.06 -10.36
N ARG A 32 -3.65 12.73 -10.61
CA ARG A 32 -4.07 11.36 -10.98
C ARG A 32 -3.44 10.91 -12.29
N ARG A 33 -3.41 11.79 -13.30
CA ARG A 33 -2.76 11.50 -14.59
C ARG A 33 -1.28 11.14 -14.40
N LEU A 34 -0.54 11.90 -13.58
CA LEU A 34 0.87 11.61 -13.29
C LEU A 34 1.07 10.26 -12.58
N VAL A 35 0.19 9.93 -11.62
CA VAL A 35 0.25 8.62 -10.95
C VAL A 35 -0.02 7.50 -11.95
N THR A 36 -1.02 7.65 -12.83
CA THR A 36 -1.33 6.66 -13.87
C THR A 36 -0.15 6.48 -14.83
N GLU A 37 0.45 7.58 -15.31
CA GLU A 37 1.63 7.51 -16.18
C GLU A 37 2.81 6.78 -15.51
N PHE A 38 3.02 7.01 -14.21
CA PHE A 38 4.04 6.29 -13.45
C PHE A 38 3.69 4.81 -13.29
N ASN A 39 2.46 4.50 -12.90
CA ASN A 39 1.99 3.15 -12.67
C ASN A 39 2.03 2.28 -13.93
N GLU A 40 1.81 2.88 -15.11
CA GLU A 40 1.86 2.21 -16.42
C GLU A 40 3.23 2.25 -17.07
N SER A 41 4.23 2.83 -16.41
CA SER A 41 5.61 2.85 -16.89
C SER A 41 6.39 1.62 -16.40
N ALA A 42 7.55 1.36 -17.03
CA ALA A 42 8.45 0.31 -16.60
C ALA A 42 8.94 0.46 -15.13
N TRP A 43 8.90 1.66 -14.58
CA TRP A 43 9.34 1.94 -13.20
C TRP A 43 8.55 1.18 -12.14
N ILE A 44 7.29 0.82 -12.42
CA ILE A 44 6.48 0.05 -11.47
C ILE A 44 7.09 -1.33 -11.15
N GLY A 45 7.80 -1.91 -12.11
CA GLY A 45 8.54 -3.16 -11.96
C GLY A 45 9.82 -3.05 -11.11
N PHE A 46 10.24 -1.83 -10.76
CA PHE A 46 11.48 -1.60 -10.00
C PHE A 46 11.25 -0.95 -8.63
N LEU A 47 10.02 -0.90 -8.16
CA LEU A 47 9.73 -0.37 -6.83
C LEU A 47 10.49 -1.15 -5.76
N PRO A 48 11.21 -0.46 -4.87
CA PRO A 48 11.89 -1.12 -3.77
C PRO A 48 10.90 -1.58 -2.69
N ALA A 49 11.31 -2.54 -1.90
CA ALA A 49 10.59 -2.92 -0.70
C ALA A 49 10.66 -1.82 0.38
N LEU A 50 9.59 -1.71 1.17
CA LEU A 50 9.55 -0.79 2.29
C LEU A 50 10.42 -1.33 3.45
N ARG A 51 11.54 -0.67 3.73
CA ARG A 51 12.41 -0.94 4.89
C ARG A 51 12.58 -2.45 5.20
N ASP A 52 12.07 -2.87 6.37
CA ASP A 52 12.18 -4.22 6.93
C ASP A 52 11.10 -5.20 6.43
N SER A 53 10.27 -4.81 5.46
CA SER A 53 9.13 -5.63 4.98
C SER A 53 9.55 -7.00 4.48
N VAL A 54 10.63 -7.10 3.71
CA VAL A 54 11.11 -8.38 3.17
C VAL A 54 11.37 -9.39 4.27
N LYS A 55 12.04 -8.94 5.34
CA LYS A 55 12.36 -9.80 6.48
C LYS A 55 11.10 -10.32 7.17
N TYR A 56 10.17 -9.43 7.53
CA TYR A 56 9.05 -9.80 8.38
C TYR A 56 7.88 -10.42 7.62
N VAL A 57 7.67 -10.06 6.36
CA VAL A 57 6.73 -10.77 5.48
C VAL A 57 7.18 -12.21 5.28
N LYS A 58 8.47 -12.46 5.00
CA LYS A 58 9.00 -13.81 4.89
C LYS A 58 8.88 -14.58 6.21
N LYS A 59 9.20 -13.97 7.35
CA LYS A 59 9.01 -14.61 8.66
C LYS A 59 7.57 -15.01 8.92
N LEU A 60 6.60 -14.13 8.66
CA LEU A 60 5.19 -14.45 8.79
C LEU A 60 4.78 -15.62 7.88
N ASN A 61 5.29 -15.66 6.66
CA ASN A 61 4.99 -16.74 5.73
C ASN A 61 5.68 -18.06 6.13
N GLU A 62 7.02 -18.04 6.33
CA GLU A 62 7.83 -19.25 6.50
C GLU A 62 7.72 -19.84 7.91
N GLU A 63 7.62 -18.99 8.96
CA GLU A 63 7.62 -19.44 10.36
C GLU A 63 6.19 -19.61 10.92
N HIS A 64 5.22 -18.83 10.42
CA HIS A 64 3.85 -18.83 10.94
C HIS A 64 2.78 -19.25 9.92
N GLY A 65 3.16 -19.56 8.68
CA GLY A 65 2.25 -20.04 7.64
C GLY A 65 1.25 -19.01 7.10
N TYR A 66 1.50 -17.70 7.32
CA TYR A 66 0.65 -16.66 6.75
C TYR A 66 0.82 -16.60 5.24
N ILE A 67 -0.30 -16.53 4.54
CA ILE A 67 -0.37 -16.29 3.10
C ILE A 67 -0.91 -14.87 2.89
N PHE A 68 -0.33 -14.14 1.95
CA PHE A 68 -0.67 -12.75 1.73
C PHE A 68 -1.53 -12.57 0.48
N GLY A 69 -2.47 -11.64 0.53
CA GLY A 69 -3.12 -11.07 -0.63
C GLY A 69 -2.72 -9.60 -0.81
N VAL A 70 -2.71 -9.13 -2.03
CA VAL A 70 -2.46 -7.72 -2.36
C VAL A 70 -3.66 -7.13 -3.08
N ILE A 71 -4.17 -6.00 -2.58
CA ILE A 71 -5.15 -5.15 -3.26
C ILE A 71 -4.51 -3.79 -3.47
N THR A 72 -4.29 -3.39 -4.71
CA THR A 72 -3.57 -2.16 -5.03
C THR A 72 -4.29 -1.31 -6.08
N SER A 73 -4.48 -0.01 -5.80
CA SER A 73 -5.02 0.97 -6.75
C SER A 73 -3.92 1.42 -7.72
N LEU A 74 -3.46 0.48 -8.53
CA LEU A 74 -2.37 0.64 -9.47
C LEU A 74 -2.85 1.14 -10.84
N SER A 75 -3.43 0.24 -11.60
CA SER A 75 -4.01 0.37 -12.94
C SER A 75 -4.58 -0.99 -13.34
N THR A 76 -5.51 -1.01 -14.27
CA THR A 76 -6.02 -2.24 -14.92
C THR A 76 -5.29 -2.58 -16.22
N ASN A 77 -4.24 -1.84 -16.58
CA ASN A 77 -3.37 -2.12 -17.70
C ASN A 77 -2.58 -3.43 -17.46
N SER A 78 -2.73 -4.42 -18.35
CA SER A 78 -2.12 -5.75 -18.20
C SER A 78 -0.59 -5.72 -18.10
N TYR A 79 0.07 -4.81 -18.81
CA TYR A 79 1.51 -4.65 -18.72
C TYR A 79 1.95 -4.16 -17.34
N ALA A 80 1.27 -3.17 -16.79
CA ALA A 80 1.53 -2.65 -15.44
C ALA A 80 1.29 -3.74 -14.38
N ILE A 81 0.22 -4.52 -14.53
CA ILE A 81 -0.09 -5.66 -13.65
C ILE A 81 1.06 -6.67 -13.66
N SER A 82 1.46 -7.17 -14.83
CA SER A 82 2.57 -8.13 -14.95
C SER A 82 3.86 -7.63 -14.32
N LEU A 83 4.23 -6.37 -14.57
CA LEU A 83 5.43 -5.77 -13.98
C LEU A 83 5.35 -5.70 -12.46
N ARG A 84 4.18 -5.42 -11.90
CA ARG A 84 3.99 -5.37 -10.45
C ARG A 84 4.03 -6.76 -9.82
N GLU A 85 3.42 -7.75 -10.45
CA GLU A 85 3.48 -9.15 -10.03
C GLU A 85 4.92 -9.66 -10.01
N GLU A 86 5.65 -9.49 -11.12
CA GLU A 86 7.08 -9.84 -11.20
C GLU A 86 7.93 -9.12 -10.15
N ASN A 87 7.64 -7.84 -9.89
CA ASN A 87 8.32 -7.07 -8.86
C ASN A 87 8.11 -7.67 -7.46
N LEU A 88 6.87 -8.01 -7.11
CA LEU A 88 6.54 -8.59 -5.81
C LEU A 88 7.15 -9.99 -5.64
N VAL A 89 7.05 -10.83 -6.65
CA VAL A 89 7.67 -12.17 -6.66
C VAL A 89 9.19 -12.09 -6.50
N ARG A 90 9.84 -11.20 -7.26
CA ARG A 90 11.29 -11.01 -7.17
C ARG A 90 11.74 -10.55 -5.77
N ILE A 91 10.96 -9.73 -5.09
CA ILE A 91 11.31 -9.17 -3.79
C ILE A 91 11.02 -10.17 -2.66
N PHE A 92 9.85 -10.78 -2.66
CA PHE A 92 9.33 -11.56 -1.54
C PHE A 92 9.41 -13.08 -1.74
N GLY A 93 9.42 -13.55 -2.98
CA GLY A 93 9.38 -14.97 -3.34
C GLY A 93 8.06 -15.40 -3.99
N GLU A 94 8.07 -16.54 -4.68
CA GLU A 94 6.93 -17.01 -5.49
C GLU A 94 5.70 -17.44 -4.68
N ASN A 95 5.89 -17.92 -3.44
CA ASN A 95 4.82 -18.55 -2.64
C ASN A 95 4.32 -17.66 -1.49
N VAL A 96 4.62 -16.37 -1.51
CA VAL A 96 4.23 -15.45 -0.44
C VAL A 96 2.83 -14.90 -0.67
N PHE A 97 2.45 -14.66 -1.93
CA PHE A 97 1.18 -14.07 -2.31
C PHE A 97 0.28 -15.10 -2.99
N ASP A 98 -0.96 -15.24 -2.50
CA ASP A 98 -2.01 -16.07 -3.11
C ASP A 98 -2.66 -15.36 -4.29
N PHE A 99 -2.87 -14.04 -4.16
CA PHE A 99 -3.44 -13.21 -5.21
C PHE A 99 -2.87 -11.79 -5.19
N ILE A 100 -2.89 -11.15 -6.35
CA ILE A 100 -2.58 -9.73 -6.52
C ILE A 100 -3.72 -9.12 -7.33
N THR A 101 -4.56 -8.31 -6.69
CA THR A 101 -5.67 -7.61 -7.33
C THR A 101 -5.29 -6.17 -7.59
N CYS A 102 -5.16 -5.82 -8.86
CA CYS A 102 -4.95 -4.44 -9.31
C CYS A 102 -6.28 -3.82 -9.72
N ILE A 103 -6.58 -2.65 -9.16
CA ILE A 103 -7.74 -1.84 -9.51
C ILE A 103 -7.29 -0.51 -10.12
N GLU A 104 -8.23 0.25 -10.68
CA GLU A 104 -7.94 1.54 -11.31
C GLU A 104 -7.17 2.49 -10.40
N THR A 105 -6.30 3.30 -10.97
CA THR A 105 -5.52 4.31 -10.24
C THR A 105 -6.43 5.23 -9.44
N GLY A 106 -6.25 5.23 -8.13
CA GLY A 106 -7.03 6.04 -7.20
C GLY A 106 -8.46 5.55 -6.94
N ALA A 107 -8.82 4.35 -7.40
CA ALA A 107 -10.09 3.73 -7.04
C ALA A 107 -10.11 3.30 -5.56
N ASP A 108 -11.31 3.31 -4.98
CA ASP A 108 -11.55 2.83 -3.62
C ASP A 108 -11.48 1.30 -3.57
N LYS A 109 -11.06 0.76 -2.43
CA LYS A 109 -10.86 -0.68 -2.23
C LYS A 109 -12.09 -1.40 -1.68
N ASP A 110 -13.21 -0.69 -1.45
CA ASP A 110 -14.42 -1.23 -0.80
C ASP A 110 -14.93 -2.51 -1.45
N ALA A 111 -15.07 -2.53 -2.78
CA ALA A 111 -15.60 -3.68 -3.50
C ALA A 111 -14.72 -4.93 -3.36
N GLU A 112 -13.40 -4.75 -3.32
CA GLU A 112 -12.46 -5.85 -3.15
C GLU A 112 -12.41 -6.32 -1.70
N LEU A 113 -12.41 -5.39 -0.73
CA LEU A 113 -12.41 -5.71 0.70
C LEU A 113 -13.71 -6.38 1.16
N MET A 114 -14.83 -6.04 0.55
CA MET A 114 -16.12 -6.68 0.85
C MET A 114 -16.08 -8.21 0.63
N LYS A 115 -15.23 -8.72 -0.27
CA LYS A 115 -15.06 -10.16 -0.49
C LYS A 115 -14.47 -10.89 0.73
N PHE A 116 -13.86 -10.15 1.64
CA PHE A 116 -13.24 -10.64 2.87
C PHE A 116 -14.03 -10.26 4.13
N GLN A 117 -15.25 -9.75 3.95
CA GLN A 117 -16.09 -9.35 5.09
C GLN A 117 -16.22 -10.49 6.11
N ASP A 118 -16.13 -10.15 7.40
CA ASP A 118 -16.24 -11.07 8.54
C ASP A 118 -15.18 -12.21 8.57
N SER A 119 -14.08 -12.08 7.78
CA SER A 119 -13.01 -13.08 7.74
C SER A 119 -12.01 -12.95 8.88
N GLU A 120 -12.04 -11.84 9.63
CA GLU A 120 -11.05 -11.48 10.66
C GLU A 120 -9.59 -11.41 10.12
N CYS A 121 -9.40 -11.35 8.81
CA CYS A 121 -8.08 -11.19 8.20
C CYS A 121 -7.40 -9.89 8.63
N TRP A 122 -6.09 -9.93 8.75
CA TRP A 122 -5.30 -8.73 8.92
C TRP A 122 -5.31 -7.87 7.66
N TRP A 123 -5.57 -6.57 7.83
CA TRP A 123 -5.57 -5.59 6.74
C TRP A 123 -4.54 -4.50 7.04
N ILE A 124 -3.44 -4.47 6.28
CA ILE A 124 -2.32 -3.53 6.48
C ILE A 124 -2.41 -2.43 5.44
N GLU A 125 -2.50 -1.19 5.89
CA GLU A 125 -2.65 -0.02 5.03
C GLU A 125 -1.95 1.21 5.61
N ASP A 126 -1.55 2.15 4.73
CA ASP A 126 -0.97 3.44 5.11
C ASP A 126 -1.94 4.62 4.88
N LYS A 127 -2.95 4.43 4.04
CA LYS A 127 -4.01 5.40 3.82
C LYS A 127 -5.13 5.19 4.84
N VAL A 128 -5.44 6.25 5.62
CA VAL A 128 -6.42 6.18 6.72
C VAL A 128 -7.77 5.66 6.26
N GLU A 129 -8.31 6.21 5.16
CA GLU A 129 -9.62 5.85 4.63
C GLU A 129 -9.70 4.37 4.23
N ASN A 130 -8.62 3.81 3.68
CA ASN A 130 -8.56 2.40 3.34
C ASN A 130 -8.44 1.51 4.60
N ALA A 131 -7.73 1.97 5.64
CA ALA A 131 -7.67 1.26 6.91
C ALA A 131 -9.03 1.25 7.61
N GLU A 132 -9.76 2.38 7.62
CA GLU A 132 -11.12 2.49 8.14
C GLU A 132 -12.11 1.62 7.35
N CYS A 133 -11.91 1.49 6.03
CA CYS A 133 -12.68 0.57 5.21
C CYS A 133 -12.55 -0.89 5.70
N GLY A 134 -11.37 -1.30 6.16
CA GLY A 134 -11.17 -2.61 6.79
C GLY A 134 -12.06 -2.81 8.02
N LEU A 135 -12.20 -1.79 8.89
CA LEU A 135 -13.12 -1.85 10.03
C LEU A 135 -14.58 -2.03 9.61
N LYS A 136 -15.00 -1.34 8.55
CA LYS A 136 -16.36 -1.43 8.00
C LYS A 136 -16.74 -2.87 7.60
N PHE A 137 -15.75 -3.67 7.18
CA PHE A 137 -15.93 -5.06 6.77
C PHE A 137 -15.50 -6.08 7.84
N ASN A 138 -15.37 -5.67 9.11
CA ASN A 138 -14.94 -6.55 10.22
C ASN A 138 -13.61 -7.26 9.99
N LEU A 139 -12.67 -6.57 9.34
CA LEU A 139 -11.28 -7.01 9.27
C LEU A 139 -10.48 -6.51 10.48
N ASN A 140 -9.26 -6.98 10.64
CA ASN A 140 -8.33 -6.51 11.66
C ASN A 140 -7.33 -5.50 11.06
N PRO A 141 -7.67 -4.21 10.91
CA PRO A 141 -6.79 -3.25 10.27
C PRO A 141 -5.59 -2.89 11.15
N ILE A 142 -4.44 -2.73 10.49
CA ILE A 142 -3.22 -2.15 11.04
C ILE A 142 -2.84 -0.96 10.17
N LEU A 143 -2.90 0.25 10.74
CA LEU A 143 -2.45 1.45 10.05
C LEU A 143 -0.92 1.55 10.13
N MET A 144 -0.26 1.47 8.97
CA MET A 144 1.16 1.74 8.86
C MET A 144 1.39 3.25 8.97
N ARG A 145 2.12 3.66 10.01
CA ARG A 145 2.43 5.06 10.29
C ARG A 145 3.46 5.62 9.31
N HIS A 146 3.08 6.69 8.64
CA HIS A 146 3.92 7.54 7.80
C HIS A 146 3.73 9.00 8.18
N THR A 147 4.58 9.89 7.68
CA THR A 147 4.52 11.32 8.00
C THR A 147 3.18 11.95 7.59
N HIS A 148 2.59 11.52 6.48
CA HIS A 148 1.32 12.05 5.99
C HIS A 148 0.09 11.68 6.85
N ASN A 149 0.17 10.59 7.61
CA ASN A 149 -0.92 10.14 8.50
C ASN A 149 -0.56 10.26 10.00
N GLU A 150 0.55 10.92 10.34
CA GLU A 150 1.06 10.97 11.72
C GLU A 150 0.11 11.66 12.70
N SER A 151 -0.66 12.63 12.24
CA SER A 151 -1.65 13.35 13.05
C SER A 151 -2.94 12.57 13.31
N TYR A 152 -3.18 11.48 12.59
CA TYR A 152 -4.37 10.67 12.79
C TYR A 152 -4.28 9.88 14.09
N ILE A 153 -5.27 10.05 14.95
CA ILE A 153 -5.37 9.38 16.25
C ILE A 153 -6.63 8.52 16.24
N THR A 154 -6.49 7.28 16.64
CA THR A 154 -7.62 6.33 16.74
C THR A 154 -7.40 5.35 17.87
N SER A 155 -8.50 4.90 18.47
CA SER A 155 -8.53 3.74 19.38
C SER A 155 -9.12 2.48 18.71
N ASN A 156 -9.60 2.60 17.47
CA ASN A 156 -10.41 1.56 16.83
C ASN A 156 -9.56 0.60 15.97
N MET A 157 -8.31 0.93 15.72
CA MET A 157 -7.40 0.07 14.98
C MET A 157 -5.99 0.12 15.56
N ARG A 158 -5.21 -0.90 15.26
CA ARG A 158 -3.80 -0.95 15.65
C ARG A 158 -2.96 -0.04 14.75
N ILE A 159 -1.86 0.46 15.30
CA ILE A 159 -0.91 1.32 14.57
C ILE A 159 0.47 0.68 14.64
N ALA A 160 1.16 0.61 13.52
CA ALA A 160 2.54 0.13 13.42
C ALA A 160 3.41 1.14 12.67
N ARG A 161 4.69 1.27 13.04
CA ARG A 161 5.66 2.17 12.39
C ARG A 161 6.59 1.43 11.41
N ASN A 162 6.61 0.10 11.46
CA ASN A 162 7.45 -0.76 10.62
C ASN A 162 6.90 -2.19 10.63
N TRP A 163 7.44 -3.04 9.77
CA TRP A 163 7.00 -4.41 9.66
C TRP A 163 7.35 -5.29 10.86
N LYS A 164 8.36 -4.92 11.64
CA LYS A 164 8.62 -5.59 12.93
C LYS A 164 7.43 -5.44 13.89
N GLN A 165 6.88 -4.24 14.00
CA GLN A 165 5.71 -4.02 14.85
C GLN A 165 4.46 -4.73 14.30
N ILE A 166 4.28 -4.79 12.98
CA ILE A 166 3.21 -5.59 12.37
C ILE A 166 3.38 -7.06 12.73
N TYR A 167 4.58 -7.59 12.58
CA TYR A 167 4.90 -8.97 12.95
C TYR A 167 4.52 -9.24 14.40
N ASN A 168 4.96 -8.41 15.35
CA ASN A 168 4.63 -8.56 16.77
C ASN A 168 3.12 -8.50 17.04
N ILE A 169 2.40 -7.59 16.37
CA ILE A 169 0.93 -7.48 16.51
C ILE A 169 0.24 -8.75 16.01
N VAL A 170 0.67 -9.26 14.85
CA VAL A 170 0.04 -10.41 14.18
C VAL A 170 0.33 -11.72 14.93
N THR A 171 1.54 -11.89 15.46
CA THR A 171 1.95 -13.11 16.18
C THR A 171 1.66 -13.07 17.69
N GLY A 172 1.39 -11.88 18.24
CA GLY A 172 1.27 -11.69 19.69
C GLY A 172 2.62 -11.71 20.43
N GLU A 173 3.74 -11.60 19.70
CA GLU A 173 5.07 -11.49 20.30
C GLU A 173 5.36 -10.04 20.76
N GLU A 174 6.07 -9.87 21.88
CA GLU A 174 6.51 -8.57 22.41
C GLU A 174 7.87 -8.13 21.85
#